data_f3c952ba222ac4d5235c3608ef805b1c
#
_entry.id   f3c952ba222ac4d5235c3608ef805b1c
#
_cell.length_a   1.000
_cell.length_b   1.000
_cell.length_c   1.000
_cell.angle_alpha   90.00
_cell.angle_beta   90.00
_cell.angle_gamma   90.00
#
_symmetry.space_group_name_H-M   'P 1'
#
loop_
_entity.id
_entity.type
_entity.pdbx_description
1 polymer ?
#
loop_
_entity_poly.entity_id
_entity_poly.type
_entity_poly.pdbx_seq_one_letter_code
_entity_poly.pdbx_strand_id
1 'polypeptide(L)'
;MADLPTYEYEEKLRSKGYSTIAGVDEVGRGPIAGPVYAAAVILNPNHIPVGLNDSKKLSAKKRTLISEEIMKHADVSIGSASEREIEEINILRASHLAMMRAIEGLKSTPNHVLIDGNLVPRDLTIPAIAIVRGDARSVSIAAASIMAKTSRDLLMCDLGQQFPGYGWDKNAGYPTKQHLNALQDLGVTPHHRRTFKPVHNILYQE
;
A
#
# COMPACT_ATOMS: atom_id res chain seq x y z
N MET A 1 -3.76 13.78 -22.38
CA MET A 1 -3.44 14.07 -20.97
C MET A 1 -3.76 12.81 -20.20
N ALA A 2 -2.94 12.40 -19.24
CA ALA A 2 -3.30 11.26 -18.41
C ALA A 2 -4.52 11.65 -17.56
N ASP A 3 -5.57 10.85 -17.59
CA ASP A 3 -6.78 11.11 -16.81
C ASP A 3 -6.44 11.11 -15.31
N LEU A 4 -6.92 12.11 -14.60
CA LEU A 4 -6.81 12.18 -13.14
C LEU A 4 -7.92 11.31 -12.52
N PRO A 5 -7.72 10.76 -11.32
CA PRO A 5 -8.80 10.05 -10.63
C PRO A 5 -9.98 11.00 -10.36
N THR A 6 -11.19 10.46 -10.50
CA THR A 6 -12.44 11.20 -10.31
C THR A 6 -13.24 10.60 -9.15
N TYR A 7 -14.28 11.30 -8.70
CA TYR A 7 -15.21 10.82 -7.67
C TYR A 7 -16.39 10.00 -8.25
N GLU A 8 -16.35 9.64 -9.54
CA GLU A 8 -17.46 8.99 -10.24
C GLU A 8 -17.83 7.61 -9.69
N TYR A 9 -16.85 6.83 -9.22
CA TYR A 9 -17.10 5.51 -8.62
C TYR A 9 -17.86 5.65 -7.31
N GLU A 10 -17.44 6.57 -6.49
CA GLU A 10 -18.06 6.89 -5.21
C GLU A 10 -19.47 7.46 -5.41
N GLU A 11 -19.67 8.37 -6.36
CA GLU A 11 -21.01 8.91 -6.70
C GLU A 11 -21.96 7.83 -7.19
N LYS A 12 -21.52 6.93 -8.06
CA LYS A 12 -22.32 5.78 -8.52
C LYS A 12 -22.73 4.86 -7.38
N LEU A 13 -21.90 4.68 -6.38
CA LEU A 13 -22.24 3.90 -5.19
C LEU A 13 -23.18 4.67 -4.26
N ARG A 14 -22.95 5.96 -4.08
CA ARG A 14 -23.82 6.84 -3.28
C ARG A 14 -25.25 6.90 -3.86
N SER A 15 -25.40 6.95 -5.19
CA SER A 15 -26.70 6.91 -5.85
C SER A 15 -27.45 5.59 -5.66
N LYS A 16 -26.74 4.51 -5.28
CA LYS A 16 -27.30 3.20 -4.90
C LYS A 16 -27.56 3.04 -3.40
N GLY A 17 -27.35 4.12 -2.60
CA GLY A 17 -27.61 4.13 -1.17
C GLY A 17 -26.39 3.79 -0.29
N TYR A 18 -25.21 3.55 -0.84
CA TYR A 18 -24.01 3.40 -0.04
C TYR A 18 -23.48 4.76 0.40
N SER A 19 -23.34 4.98 1.70
CA SER A 19 -22.94 6.28 2.27
C SER A 19 -21.48 6.32 2.73
N THR A 20 -20.95 5.17 3.15
CA THR A 20 -19.61 5.05 3.74
C THR A 20 -18.76 4.16 2.85
N ILE A 21 -18.01 4.77 1.93
CA ILE A 21 -17.25 4.08 0.90
C ILE A 21 -15.75 4.22 1.19
N ALA A 22 -15.07 3.09 1.35
CA ALA A 22 -13.61 3.06 1.53
C ALA A 22 -12.90 2.77 0.21
N GLY A 23 -11.84 3.52 -0.10
CA GLY A 23 -10.84 3.15 -1.09
C GLY A 23 -9.69 2.39 -0.43
N VAL A 24 -9.17 1.35 -1.08
CA VAL A 24 -8.11 0.49 -0.55
C VAL A 24 -7.05 0.24 -1.62
N ASP A 25 -5.78 0.37 -1.24
CA ASP A 25 -4.62 0.07 -2.09
C ASP A 25 -3.48 -0.51 -1.26
N GLU A 26 -2.60 -1.31 -1.90
CA GLU A 26 -1.42 -1.89 -1.28
C GLU A 26 -0.12 -1.39 -1.88
N VAL A 27 0.95 -1.50 -1.11
CA VAL A 27 2.32 -1.18 -1.52
C VAL A 27 3.31 -2.20 -0.95
N GLY A 28 4.38 -2.44 -1.69
CA GLY A 28 5.46 -3.29 -1.17
C GLY A 28 5.34 -4.77 -1.57
N ARG A 29 4.66 -5.13 -2.66
CA ARG A 29 4.62 -6.51 -3.15
C ARG A 29 5.92 -6.97 -3.79
N GLY A 30 6.58 -6.10 -4.57
CA GLY A 30 7.81 -6.42 -5.30
C GLY A 30 9.13 -6.36 -4.53
N PRO A 31 9.29 -5.60 -3.44
CA PRO A 31 10.50 -5.59 -2.64
C PRO A 31 10.90 -6.96 -2.10
N ILE A 32 12.22 -7.16 -1.92
CA ILE A 32 12.80 -8.35 -1.29
C ILE A 32 13.04 -8.17 0.21
N ALA A 33 12.74 -6.98 0.74
CA ALA A 33 12.83 -6.65 2.17
C ALA A 33 11.64 -5.78 2.61
N GLY A 34 11.31 -5.90 3.88
CA GLY A 34 10.23 -5.19 4.55
C GLY A 34 8.85 -5.80 4.33
N PRO A 35 7.87 -5.41 5.17
CA PRO A 35 6.49 -5.88 5.11
C PRO A 35 5.76 -5.35 3.87
N VAL A 36 4.61 -5.95 3.55
CA VAL A 36 3.62 -5.38 2.64
C VAL A 36 2.65 -4.52 3.46
N TYR A 37 2.30 -3.35 2.94
CA TYR A 37 1.38 -2.40 3.55
C TYR A 37 0.14 -2.22 2.69
N ALA A 38 -0.97 -1.90 3.33
CA ALA A 38 -2.17 -1.39 2.68
C ALA A 38 -2.74 -0.22 3.48
N ALA A 39 -3.48 0.64 2.82
CA ALA A 39 -4.28 1.66 3.46
C ALA A 39 -5.75 1.52 3.05
N ALA A 40 -6.64 1.86 3.97
CA ALA A 40 -8.05 2.08 3.71
C ALA A 40 -8.38 3.54 4.05
N VAL A 41 -9.11 4.22 3.15
CA VAL A 41 -9.44 5.63 3.30
C VAL A 41 -10.90 5.86 2.97
N ILE A 42 -11.65 6.46 3.91
CA ILE A 42 -12.99 6.99 3.69
C ILE A 42 -12.86 8.51 3.59
N LEU A 43 -13.01 9.03 2.38
CA LEU A 43 -12.93 10.48 2.14
C LEU A 43 -14.21 11.19 2.62
N ASN A 44 -14.05 12.42 3.13
CA ASN A 44 -15.15 13.32 3.32
C ASN A 44 -15.57 13.90 1.95
N PRO A 45 -16.79 13.65 1.44
CA PRO A 45 -17.21 14.12 0.13
C PRO A 45 -17.27 15.66 0.01
N ASN A 46 -17.35 16.36 1.14
CA ASN A 46 -17.33 17.83 1.18
C ASN A 46 -15.91 18.40 1.23
N HIS A 47 -14.88 17.55 1.37
CA HIS A 47 -13.49 17.97 1.46
C HIS A 47 -12.56 16.91 0.84
N ILE A 48 -12.51 16.87 -0.48
CA ILE A 48 -11.61 15.98 -1.22
C ILE A 48 -10.27 16.69 -1.43
N PRO A 49 -9.14 16.15 -0.94
CA PRO A 49 -7.83 16.78 -1.11
C PRO A 49 -7.47 16.99 -2.59
N VAL A 50 -6.95 18.17 -2.90
CA VAL A 50 -6.54 18.50 -4.26
C VAL A 50 -5.23 17.81 -4.64
N GLY A 51 -5.15 17.31 -5.87
CA GLY A 51 -3.93 16.73 -6.43
C GLY A 51 -3.74 15.23 -6.14
N LEU A 52 -4.80 14.54 -5.69
CA LEU A 52 -4.82 13.08 -5.63
C LEU A 52 -4.47 12.49 -6.99
N ASN A 53 -3.59 11.49 -7.00
CA ASN A 53 -3.15 10.76 -8.20
C ASN A 53 -2.46 9.48 -7.76
N ASP A 54 -2.17 8.58 -8.72
CA ASP A 54 -1.24 7.47 -8.54
C ASP A 54 0.02 7.93 -7.79
N SER A 55 0.30 7.33 -6.64
CA SER A 55 1.38 7.74 -5.73
C SER A 55 2.76 7.72 -6.38
N LYS A 56 2.96 6.89 -7.41
CA LYS A 56 4.22 6.77 -8.16
C LYS A 56 4.45 7.93 -9.12
N LYS A 57 3.38 8.67 -9.50
CA LYS A 57 3.46 9.87 -10.33
C LYS A 57 3.73 11.15 -9.52
N LEU A 58 3.66 11.06 -8.21
CA LEU A 58 3.88 12.18 -7.30
C LEU A 58 5.32 12.18 -6.76
N SER A 59 5.92 13.36 -6.62
CA SER A 59 7.18 13.49 -5.87
C SER A 59 6.95 13.18 -4.38
N ALA A 60 8.00 12.77 -3.66
CA ALA A 60 7.92 12.49 -2.22
C ALA A 60 7.35 13.68 -1.44
N LYS A 61 7.85 14.90 -1.69
CA LYS A 61 7.35 16.13 -1.07
C LYS A 61 5.85 16.35 -1.30
N LYS A 62 5.37 16.12 -2.53
CA LYS A 62 3.95 16.29 -2.85
C LYS A 62 3.10 15.20 -2.18
N ARG A 63 3.58 13.95 -2.12
CA ARG A 63 2.89 12.88 -1.37
C ARG A 63 2.74 13.21 0.11
N THR A 64 3.80 13.71 0.75
CA THR A 64 3.76 14.11 2.17
C THR A 64 2.69 15.18 2.40
N LEU A 65 2.69 16.26 1.62
CA LEU A 65 1.69 17.33 1.76
C LEU A 65 0.25 16.81 1.58
N ILE A 66 0.01 15.98 0.57
CA ILE A 66 -1.32 15.42 0.34
C ILE A 66 -1.71 14.42 1.44
N SER A 67 -0.76 13.61 1.94
CA SER A 67 -1.04 12.68 3.05
C SER A 67 -1.43 13.41 4.34
N GLU A 68 -0.82 14.56 4.63
CA GLU A 68 -1.21 15.40 5.76
C GLU A 68 -2.65 15.92 5.61
N GLU A 69 -3.05 16.35 4.41
CA GLU A 69 -4.42 16.78 4.14
C GLU A 69 -5.43 15.62 4.23
N ILE A 70 -5.08 14.43 3.74
CA ILE A 70 -5.92 13.23 3.90
C ILE A 70 -6.13 12.93 5.39
N MET A 71 -5.06 12.93 6.19
CA MET A 71 -5.13 12.63 7.63
C MET A 71 -5.99 13.61 8.43
N LYS A 72 -6.07 14.87 8.00
CA LYS A 72 -6.90 15.89 8.67
C LYS A 72 -8.39 15.71 8.44
N HIS A 73 -8.78 15.20 7.26
CA HIS A 73 -10.15 15.32 6.77
C HIS A 73 -10.81 13.98 6.39
N ALA A 74 -10.08 12.87 6.46
CA ALA A 74 -10.57 11.55 6.12
C ALA A 74 -10.43 10.57 7.29
N ASP A 75 -11.21 9.50 7.28
CA ASP A 75 -10.97 8.34 8.13
C ASP A 75 -9.94 7.44 7.44
N VAL A 76 -8.80 7.21 8.08
CA VAL A 76 -7.65 6.51 7.52
C VAL A 76 -7.20 5.41 8.44
N SER A 77 -6.94 4.25 7.88
CA SER A 77 -6.28 3.16 8.59
C SER A 77 -5.20 2.51 7.72
N ILE A 78 -4.12 2.09 8.37
CA ILE A 78 -2.99 1.38 7.75
C ILE A 78 -2.97 -0.05 8.29
N GLY A 79 -2.92 -1.01 7.39
CA GLY A 79 -2.69 -2.41 7.70
C GLY A 79 -1.37 -2.90 7.11
N SER A 80 -0.77 -3.90 7.72
CA SER A 80 0.44 -4.51 7.21
C SER A 80 0.44 -6.02 7.39
N ALA A 81 1.23 -6.73 6.59
CA ALA A 81 1.62 -8.10 6.84
C ALA A 81 3.14 -8.20 6.80
N SER A 82 3.69 -8.84 7.82
CA SER A 82 5.12 -8.99 8.06
C SER A 82 5.80 -9.89 7.02
N GLU A 83 7.12 -9.84 7.00
CA GLU A 83 7.96 -10.71 6.17
C GLU A 83 7.68 -12.19 6.46
N ARG A 84 7.47 -12.55 7.73
CA ARG A 84 7.11 -13.89 8.16
C ARG A 84 5.75 -14.31 7.61
N GLU A 85 4.73 -13.47 7.70
CA GLU A 85 3.41 -13.76 7.12
C GLU A 85 3.48 -13.90 5.60
N ILE A 86 4.32 -13.08 4.93
CA ILE A 86 4.57 -13.23 3.47
C ILE A 86 5.16 -14.61 3.16
N GLU A 87 6.09 -15.11 3.99
CA GLU A 87 6.68 -16.44 3.83
C GLU A 87 5.65 -17.57 4.05
N GLU A 88 4.78 -17.42 5.04
CA GLU A 88 3.79 -18.44 5.41
C GLU A 88 2.63 -18.54 4.40
N ILE A 89 2.11 -17.40 3.91
CA ILE A 89 0.88 -17.38 3.11
C ILE A 89 1.05 -16.84 1.68
N ASN A 90 2.25 -16.52 1.24
CA ASN A 90 2.68 -15.84 0.01
C ASN A 90 2.25 -14.37 -0.09
N ILE A 91 2.88 -13.64 -1.03
CA ILE A 91 2.71 -12.19 -1.15
C ILE A 91 1.28 -11.76 -1.55
N LEU A 92 0.56 -12.56 -2.34
CA LEU A 92 -0.81 -12.22 -2.72
C LEU A 92 -1.74 -12.27 -1.51
N ARG A 93 -1.69 -13.34 -0.73
CA ARG A 93 -2.51 -13.49 0.48
C ARG A 93 -2.10 -12.49 1.57
N ALA A 94 -0.80 -12.23 1.71
CA ALA A 94 -0.31 -11.22 2.63
C ALA A 94 -0.76 -9.79 2.25
N SER A 95 -0.83 -9.46 0.95
CA SER A 95 -1.42 -8.19 0.50
C SER A 95 -2.89 -8.09 0.89
N HIS A 96 -3.67 -9.17 0.68
CA HIS A 96 -5.07 -9.22 1.07
C HIS A 96 -5.25 -9.13 2.59
N LEU A 97 -4.37 -9.77 3.38
CA LEU A 97 -4.38 -9.66 4.84
C LEU A 97 -4.11 -8.22 5.30
N ALA A 98 -3.14 -7.54 4.67
CA ALA A 98 -2.87 -6.13 4.94
C ALA A 98 -4.08 -5.23 4.60
N MET A 99 -4.76 -5.49 3.47
CA MET A 99 -6.00 -4.78 3.11
C MET A 99 -7.12 -5.01 4.12
N MET A 100 -7.33 -6.25 4.56
CA MET A 100 -8.33 -6.59 5.58
C MET A 100 -8.06 -5.83 6.89
N ARG A 101 -6.81 -5.85 7.38
CA ARG A 101 -6.38 -5.13 8.57
C ARG A 101 -6.58 -3.61 8.44
N ALA A 102 -6.32 -3.06 7.25
CA ALA A 102 -6.58 -1.65 6.98
C ALA A 102 -8.07 -1.32 7.04
N ILE A 103 -8.94 -2.15 6.47
CA ILE A 103 -10.39 -1.95 6.49
C ILE A 103 -10.94 -2.07 7.93
N GLU A 104 -10.50 -3.08 8.67
CA GLU A 104 -10.91 -3.34 10.04
C GLU A 104 -10.47 -2.24 11.02
N GLY A 105 -9.36 -1.57 10.76
CA GLY A 105 -8.83 -0.49 11.58
C GLY A 105 -9.46 0.88 11.35
N LEU A 106 -10.38 1.03 10.39
CA LEU A 106 -11.14 2.27 10.19
C LEU A 106 -12.06 2.55 11.41
N LYS A 107 -12.19 3.82 11.77
CA LYS A 107 -13.10 4.25 12.84
C LYS A 107 -14.56 4.03 12.48
N SER A 108 -14.88 4.23 11.20
CA SER A 108 -16.21 4.04 10.63
C SER A 108 -16.23 2.75 9.81
N THR A 109 -17.17 1.84 10.07
CA THR A 109 -17.34 0.64 9.25
C THR A 109 -17.85 1.03 7.86
N PRO A 110 -17.08 0.75 6.77
CA PRO A 110 -17.57 1.02 5.42
C PRO A 110 -18.71 0.08 5.05
N ASN A 111 -19.67 0.58 4.27
CA ASN A 111 -20.72 -0.25 3.71
C ASN A 111 -20.48 -0.65 2.25
N HIS A 112 -19.41 -0.13 1.65
CA HIS A 112 -18.86 -0.57 0.37
C HIS A 112 -17.37 -0.28 0.30
N VAL A 113 -16.60 -1.14 -0.41
CA VAL A 113 -15.15 -0.99 -0.57
C VAL A 113 -14.77 -0.97 -2.04
N LEU A 114 -13.94 0.01 -2.44
CA LEU A 114 -13.28 0.09 -3.73
C LEU A 114 -11.82 -0.36 -3.56
N ILE A 115 -11.39 -1.38 -4.28
CA ILE A 115 -10.07 -2.01 -4.11
C ILE A 115 -9.26 -1.82 -5.38
N ASP A 116 -8.01 -1.39 -5.26
CA ASP A 116 -7.10 -1.38 -6.42
C ASP A 116 -6.79 -2.82 -6.87
N GLY A 117 -6.68 -2.99 -8.19
CA GLY A 117 -6.36 -4.28 -8.79
C GLY A 117 -7.55 -5.02 -9.36
N ASN A 118 -7.42 -6.34 -9.46
CA ASN A 118 -8.38 -7.21 -10.12
C ASN A 118 -9.00 -8.28 -9.19
N LEU A 119 -8.65 -8.27 -7.92
CA LEU A 119 -9.10 -9.27 -6.94
C LEU A 119 -9.60 -8.61 -5.66
N VAL A 120 -10.70 -9.11 -5.15
CA VAL A 120 -11.22 -8.78 -3.82
C VAL A 120 -10.68 -9.83 -2.82
N PRO A 121 -10.24 -9.44 -1.61
CA PRO A 121 -9.90 -10.41 -0.56
C PRO A 121 -11.05 -11.38 -0.30
N ARG A 122 -10.75 -12.69 -0.26
CA ARG A 122 -11.79 -13.74 -0.18
C ARG A 122 -12.65 -13.67 1.07
N ASP A 123 -12.04 -13.23 2.17
CA ASP A 123 -12.68 -13.21 3.50
C ASP A 123 -13.37 -11.87 3.78
N LEU A 124 -13.37 -10.93 2.81
CA LEU A 124 -14.06 -9.66 2.93
C LEU A 124 -15.57 -9.86 2.82
N THR A 125 -16.30 -9.58 3.92
CA THR A 125 -17.74 -9.71 4.01
C THR A 125 -18.51 -8.46 3.55
N ILE A 126 -17.81 -7.33 3.47
CA ILE A 126 -18.38 -6.06 3.01
C ILE A 126 -18.48 -6.07 1.48
N PRO A 127 -19.57 -5.59 0.88
CA PRO A 127 -19.67 -5.44 -0.57
C PRO A 127 -18.48 -4.67 -1.15
N ALA A 128 -17.83 -5.22 -2.17
CA ALA A 128 -16.61 -4.63 -2.72
C ALA A 128 -16.52 -4.76 -4.23
N ILE A 129 -15.81 -3.84 -4.86
CA ILE A 129 -15.48 -3.85 -6.29
C ILE A 129 -13.97 -3.67 -6.46
N ALA A 130 -13.34 -4.60 -7.19
CA ALA A 130 -11.96 -4.44 -7.63
C ALA A 130 -11.92 -3.60 -8.91
N ILE A 131 -11.01 -2.61 -8.95
CA ILE A 131 -10.87 -1.66 -10.06
C ILE A 131 -9.41 -1.69 -10.53
N VAL A 132 -9.20 -2.23 -11.72
CA VAL A 132 -7.86 -2.25 -12.33
C VAL A 132 -7.37 -0.82 -12.56
N ARG A 133 -6.17 -0.50 -12.03
CA ARG A 133 -5.61 0.86 -11.96
C ARG A 133 -6.54 1.83 -11.23
N GLY A 134 -7.12 1.38 -10.14
CA GLY A 134 -8.07 2.15 -9.37
C GLY A 134 -7.47 3.43 -8.81
N ASP A 135 -6.19 3.42 -8.46
CA ASP A 135 -5.38 4.57 -8.04
C ASP A 135 -5.34 5.74 -9.06
N ALA A 136 -5.54 5.44 -10.34
CA ALA A 136 -5.66 6.42 -11.42
C ALA A 136 -7.11 6.74 -11.80
N ARG A 137 -8.12 6.14 -11.15
CA ARG A 137 -9.53 6.22 -11.56
C ARG A 137 -10.49 6.66 -10.44
N SER A 138 -10.26 6.26 -9.20
CA SER A 138 -11.03 6.59 -8.00
C SER A 138 -10.19 7.44 -7.06
N VAL A 139 -10.72 8.57 -6.61
CA VAL A 139 -10.00 9.43 -5.65
C VAL A 139 -9.81 8.77 -4.29
N SER A 140 -10.73 7.88 -3.87
CA SER A 140 -10.60 7.15 -2.60
C SER A 140 -9.47 6.14 -2.67
N ILE A 141 -9.31 5.42 -3.80
CA ILE A 141 -8.19 4.51 -4.02
C ILE A 141 -6.87 5.29 -4.16
N ALA A 142 -6.87 6.43 -4.89
CA ALA A 142 -5.69 7.29 -4.99
C ALA A 142 -5.23 7.81 -3.62
N ALA A 143 -6.16 8.19 -2.75
CA ALA A 143 -5.86 8.56 -1.38
C ALA A 143 -5.23 7.39 -0.60
N ALA A 144 -5.79 6.18 -0.70
CA ALA A 144 -5.24 4.97 -0.09
C ALA A 144 -3.82 4.66 -0.61
N SER A 145 -3.60 4.77 -1.93
CA SER A 145 -2.27 4.62 -2.56
C SER A 145 -1.22 5.55 -1.94
N ILE A 146 -1.57 6.83 -1.78
CA ILE A 146 -0.69 7.83 -1.16
C ILE A 146 -0.40 7.47 0.29
N MET A 147 -1.41 7.10 1.07
CA MET A 147 -1.26 6.77 2.49
C MET A 147 -0.42 5.53 2.69
N ALA A 148 -0.69 4.45 1.96
CA ALA A 148 0.09 3.22 2.02
C ALA A 148 1.56 3.47 1.64
N LYS A 149 1.80 4.21 0.54
CA LYS A 149 3.15 4.54 0.06
C LYS A 149 3.93 5.38 1.06
N THR A 150 3.32 6.44 1.59
CA THR A 150 3.99 7.33 2.56
C THR A 150 4.35 6.58 3.84
N SER A 151 3.42 5.77 4.38
CA SER A 151 3.65 4.99 5.60
C SER A 151 4.74 3.95 5.43
N ARG A 152 4.74 3.21 4.30
CA ARG A 152 5.79 2.21 4.06
C ARG A 152 7.16 2.84 3.80
N ASP A 153 7.22 3.96 3.06
CA ASP A 153 8.50 4.64 2.82
C ASP A 153 9.14 5.14 4.11
N LEU A 154 8.35 5.64 5.07
CA LEU A 154 8.83 6.02 6.40
C LEU A 154 9.45 4.82 7.13
N LEU A 155 8.73 3.69 7.20
CA LEU A 155 9.27 2.47 7.80
C LEU A 155 10.58 2.04 7.13
N MET A 156 10.66 2.06 5.82
CA MET A 156 11.87 1.63 5.10
C MET A 156 13.04 2.59 5.30
N CYS A 157 12.79 3.88 5.53
CA CYS A 157 13.82 4.82 5.97
C CYS A 157 14.36 4.47 7.36
N ASP A 158 13.47 4.19 8.32
CA ASP A 158 13.87 3.81 9.69
C ASP A 158 14.67 2.50 9.70
N LEU A 159 14.20 1.50 8.96
CA LEU A 159 14.94 0.24 8.78
C LEU A 159 16.28 0.45 8.08
N GLY A 160 16.37 1.38 7.12
CA GLY A 160 17.61 1.76 6.45
C GLY A 160 18.66 2.35 7.40
N GLN A 161 18.22 3.06 8.46
CA GLN A 161 19.11 3.56 9.50
C GLN A 161 19.58 2.43 10.45
N GLN A 162 18.70 1.49 10.80
CA GLN A 162 19.02 0.35 11.65
C GLN A 162 19.92 -0.68 10.97
N PHE A 163 19.76 -0.84 9.66
CA PHE A 163 20.51 -1.78 8.81
C PHE A 163 21.21 -1.04 7.67
N PRO A 164 22.28 -0.29 7.96
CA PRO A 164 22.98 0.49 6.94
C PRO A 164 23.64 -0.42 5.88
N GLY A 165 23.80 0.12 4.67
CA GLY A 165 24.45 -0.57 3.55
C GLY A 165 23.48 -1.08 2.48
N TYR A 166 22.28 -1.53 2.84
CA TYR A 166 21.29 -2.04 1.88
C TYR A 166 20.59 -0.94 1.07
N GLY A 167 20.68 0.32 1.49
CA GLY A 167 20.12 1.49 0.80
C GLY A 167 18.60 1.54 0.84
N TRP A 168 17.96 0.99 1.89
CA TRP A 168 16.49 0.90 2.01
C TRP A 168 15.80 2.26 2.10
N ASP A 169 16.50 3.28 2.57
CA ASP A 169 16.07 4.67 2.56
C ASP A 169 15.78 5.21 1.14
N LYS A 170 16.47 4.66 0.13
CA LYS A 170 16.33 5.06 -1.29
C LYS A 170 15.57 4.05 -2.13
N ASN A 171 15.86 2.77 -1.94
CA ASN A 171 15.29 1.70 -2.76
C ASN A 171 14.03 1.07 -2.17
N ALA A 172 13.61 1.46 -0.95
CA ALA A 172 12.42 0.94 -0.26
C ALA A 172 12.33 -0.60 -0.24
N GLY A 173 13.50 -1.28 -0.19
CA GLY A 173 13.61 -2.73 -0.19
C GLY A 173 13.56 -3.41 -1.55
N TYR A 174 13.47 -2.66 -2.66
CA TYR A 174 13.52 -3.23 -4.01
C TYR A 174 14.92 -3.79 -4.35
N PRO A 175 15.01 -4.84 -5.21
CA PRO A 175 16.26 -5.49 -5.56
C PRO A 175 17.11 -4.67 -6.56
N THR A 176 17.49 -3.45 -6.16
CA THR A 176 18.45 -2.63 -6.92
C THR A 176 19.83 -3.26 -6.89
N LYS A 177 20.72 -2.86 -7.82
CA LYS A 177 22.10 -3.34 -7.85
C LYS A 177 22.80 -3.14 -6.50
N GLN A 178 22.59 -1.98 -5.86
CA GLN A 178 23.12 -1.69 -4.52
C GLN A 178 22.61 -2.71 -3.50
N HIS A 179 21.27 -2.95 -3.46
CA HIS A 179 20.68 -3.89 -2.50
C HIS A 179 21.16 -5.32 -2.71
N LEU A 180 21.27 -5.77 -3.98
CA LEU A 180 21.75 -7.11 -4.31
C LEU A 180 23.23 -7.29 -3.95
N ASN A 181 24.09 -6.30 -4.19
CA ASN A 181 25.48 -6.34 -3.75
C ASN A 181 25.58 -6.37 -2.22
N ALA A 182 24.86 -5.50 -1.53
CA ALA A 182 24.81 -5.49 -0.07
C ALA A 182 24.33 -6.83 0.51
N LEU A 183 23.38 -7.48 -0.15
CA LEU A 183 22.90 -8.79 0.26
C LEU A 183 24.00 -9.87 0.16
N GLN A 184 24.90 -9.78 -0.82
CA GLN A 184 26.06 -10.65 -0.94
C GLN A 184 27.16 -10.34 0.09
N ASP A 185 27.45 -9.05 0.30
CA ASP A 185 28.54 -8.59 1.15
C ASP A 185 28.22 -8.64 2.64
N LEU A 186 26.98 -8.27 3.03
CA LEU A 186 26.53 -8.13 4.41
C LEU A 186 25.60 -9.25 4.86
N GLY A 187 25.11 -10.08 3.93
CA GLY A 187 24.22 -11.21 4.22
C GLY A 187 22.74 -10.82 4.35
N VAL A 188 21.96 -11.74 4.88
CA VAL A 188 20.50 -11.64 5.02
C VAL A 188 20.14 -11.16 6.42
N THR A 189 19.26 -10.15 6.53
CA THR A 189 18.71 -9.65 7.79
C THR A 189 17.35 -10.28 8.08
N PRO A 190 16.78 -10.14 9.30
CA PRO A 190 15.41 -10.57 9.63
C PRO A 190 14.32 -9.90 8.78
N HIS A 191 14.61 -8.76 8.15
CA HIS A 191 13.68 -8.02 7.31
C HIS A 191 13.68 -8.44 5.84
N HIS A 192 14.57 -9.35 5.44
CA HIS A 192 14.55 -9.90 4.09
C HIS A 192 13.51 -11.01 3.96
N ARG A 193 12.84 -11.07 2.83
CA ARG A 193 11.84 -12.08 2.48
C ARG A 193 12.53 -13.35 1.95
N ARG A 194 12.69 -14.34 2.81
CA ARG A 194 13.52 -15.53 2.54
C ARG A 194 13.03 -16.38 1.37
N THR A 195 11.73 -16.34 1.06
CA THR A 195 11.13 -17.05 -0.07
C THR A 195 11.26 -16.32 -1.40
N PHE A 196 11.73 -15.07 -1.41
CA PHE A 196 11.94 -14.32 -2.65
C PHE A 196 13.28 -14.71 -3.28
N LYS A 197 13.25 -15.03 -4.58
CA LYS A 197 14.38 -15.65 -5.29
C LYS A 197 15.77 -15.07 -4.99
N PRO A 198 16.02 -13.73 -5.02
CA PRO A 198 17.36 -13.22 -4.71
C PRO A 198 17.84 -13.56 -3.29
N VAL A 199 16.95 -13.52 -2.30
CA VAL A 199 17.27 -13.84 -0.91
C VAL A 199 17.41 -15.34 -0.72
N HIS A 200 16.48 -16.11 -1.28
CA HIS A 200 16.51 -17.57 -1.26
C HIS A 200 17.82 -18.12 -1.81
N ASN A 201 18.26 -17.64 -2.96
CA ASN A 201 19.49 -18.09 -3.59
C ASN A 201 20.74 -17.87 -2.70
N ILE A 202 20.80 -16.76 -1.96
CA ILE A 202 21.92 -16.48 -1.06
C ILE A 202 21.88 -17.41 0.17
N LEU A 203 20.70 -17.66 0.72
CA LEU A 203 20.55 -18.51 1.90
C LEU A 203 20.85 -19.98 1.62
N TYR A 204 20.54 -20.45 0.42
CA TYR A 204 20.61 -21.88 0.07
C TYR A 204 21.64 -22.20 -1.01
N GLN A 205 22.44 -21.20 -1.44
CA GLN A 205 23.57 -21.36 -2.39
C GLN A 205 23.22 -22.12 -3.68
N GLU A 206 22.01 -21.87 -4.21
CA GLU A 206 21.60 -22.41 -5.52
C GLU A 206 22.07 -21.56 -6.69
#